data_dab5879f4764d7f732d286b95e2ba334
#
_entry.id   dab5879f4764d7f732d286b95e2ba334
#
_cell.length_a   1.000
_cell.length_b   1.000
_cell.length_c   1.000
_cell.angle_alpha   90.00
_cell.angle_beta   90.00
_cell.angle_gamma   90.00
#
_symmetry.space_group_name_H-M   'P 1'
#
loop_
_entity.id
_entity.type
_entity.pdbx_description
1 polymer ?
#
loop_
_entity_poly.entity_id
_entity_poly.type
_entity_poly.pdbx_seq_one_letter_code
_entity_poly.pdbx_strand_id
1 'polypeptide(L)'
;MAKVKVITDPEVIKLMLEDTRRKILGLLRNKEMTISQLSEILGKTPQTIYHHIEKLKEAGLVEVKRTEMKGNLVEKYYGRTADAFYINMYLGDEELRYFARSRLKIKLEIFKALGYEFDDEELLNTMDELLKKEHEYKTEISKEIEANEEALKDFSNEDIIHAIEWLAMARMGRDEEAMELLKRLGKILKK
;
A
#
# COMPACT_ATOMS: atom_id res chain seq x y z
N MET A 1 10.72 -1.69 -15.19
CA MET A 1 10.18 -1.75 -13.80
C MET A 1 8.69 -1.53 -13.91
N ALA A 2 7.87 -2.36 -13.26
CA ALA A 2 6.42 -2.20 -13.30
C ALA A 2 5.98 -0.87 -12.69
N LYS A 3 4.99 -0.20 -13.28
CA LYS A 3 4.42 1.04 -12.73
C LYS A 3 3.70 0.77 -11.42
N VAL A 4 2.78 -0.20 -11.46
CA VAL A 4 2.02 -0.64 -10.28
C VAL A 4 2.12 -2.15 -10.20
N LYS A 5 2.33 -2.70 -9.01
CA LYS A 5 2.24 -4.13 -8.73
C LYS A 5 1.18 -4.37 -7.65
N VAL A 6 0.22 -5.23 -7.97
CA VAL A 6 -0.85 -5.60 -7.04
C VAL A 6 -0.34 -6.69 -6.10
N ILE A 7 -0.45 -6.46 -4.80
CA ILE A 7 -0.09 -7.42 -3.77
C ILE A 7 -1.37 -7.93 -3.10
N THR A 8 -1.66 -9.20 -3.33
CA THR A 8 -2.86 -9.86 -2.80
C THR A 8 -2.54 -10.99 -1.81
N ASP A 9 -1.28 -11.40 -1.72
CA ASP A 9 -0.83 -12.42 -0.76
C ASP A 9 -0.76 -11.81 0.65
N PRO A 10 -1.57 -12.29 1.62
CA PRO A 10 -1.56 -11.79 2.99
C PRO A 10 -0.18 -11.85 3.67
N GLU A 11 0.60 -12.89 3.43
CA GLU A 11 1.92 -13.04 4.03
C GLU A 11 2.90 -12.00 3.47
N VAL A 12 2.83 -11.70 2.18
CA VAL A 12 3.60 -10.62 1.57
C VAL A 12 3.17 -9.26 2.11
N ILE A 13 1.86 -9.04 2.30
CA ILE A 13 1.34 -7.80 2.90
C ILE A 13 1.86 -7.63 4.33
N LYS A 14 1.75 -8.65 5.18
CA LYS A 14 2.28 -8.63 6.56
C LYS A 14 3.79 -8.38 6.57
N LEU A 15 4.51 -9.03 5.64
CA LEU A 15 5.94 -8.79 5.46
C LEU A 15 6.24 -7.32 5.14
N MET A 16 5.45 -6.66 4.28
CA MET A 16 5.63 -5.25 3.95
C MET A 16 5.29 -4.30 5.11
N LEU A 17 4.34 -4.67 5.97
CA LEU A 17 3.88 -3.81 7.07
C LEU A 17 4.87 -3.74 8.25
N GLU A 18 5.85 -4.63 8.35
CA GLU A 18 6.90 -4.52 9.37
C GLU A 18 7.70 -3.22 9.19
N ASP A 19 7.95 -2.53 10.30
CA ASP A 19 8.44 -1.16 10.31
C ASP A 19 9.76 -0.95 9.54
N THR A 20 10.73 -1.84 9.71
CA THR A 20 12.03 -1.71 9.03
C THR A 20 11.89 -1.95 7.53
N ARG A 21 11.13 -2.96 7.10
CA ARG A 21 10.92 -3.26 5.68
C ARG A 21 10.11 -2.16 4.99
N ARG A 22 9.12 -1.60 5.67
CA ARG A 22 8.36 -0.45 5.19
C ARG A 22 9.26 0.77 4.96
N LYS A 23 10.18 1.06 5.89
CA LYS A 23 11.17 2.14 5.74
C LYS A 23 12.14 1.87 4.58
N ILE A 24 12.64 0.64 4.44
CA ILE A 24 13.47 0.23 3.31
C ILE A 24 12.74 0.46 1.99
N LEU A 25 11.51 -0.03 1.84
CA LEU A 25 10.70 0.18 0.64
C LEU A 25 10.44 1.66 0.36
N GLY A 26 10.27 2.47 1.41
CA GLY A 26 10.15 3.92 1.27
C GLY A 26 11.41 4.58 0.72
N LEU A 27 12.58 4.22 1.25
CA LEU A 27 13.88 4.74 0.79
C LEU A 27 14.20 4.33 -0.65
N LEU A 28 13.89 3.07 -1.01
CA LEU A 28 14.11 2.52 -2.35
C LEU A 28 13.10 3.01 -3.40
N ARG A 29 12.14 3.85 -3.03
CA ARG A 29 11.15 4.40 -3.97
C ARG A 29 11.78 5.30 -5.02
N ASN A 30 12.73 6.13 -4.60
CA ASN A 30 13.27 7.20 -5.44
C ASN A 30 14.70 6.96 -5.90
N LYS A 31 15.41 6.01 -5.30
CA LYS A 31 16.81 5.71 -5.65
C LYS A 31 17.21 4.30 -5.27
N GLU A 32 18.16 3.77 -6.02
CA GLU A 32 18.85 2.53 -5.69
C GLU A 32 19.83 2.76 -4.54
N MET A 33 19.93 1.82 -3.61
CA MET A 33 20.81 1.92 -2.45
C MET A 33 21.52 0.62 -2.14
N THR A 34 22.72 0.74 -1.57
CA THR A 34 23.46 -0.41 -1.02
C THR A 34 22.99 -0.73 0.40
N ILE A 35 23.35 -1.93 0.89
CA ILE A 35 23.09 -2.33 2.28
C ILE A 35 23.75 -1.38 3.26
N SER A 36 24.97 -0.91 2.97
CA SER A 36 25.70 0.06 3.81
C SER A 36 24.96 1.38 3.94
N GLN A 37 24.46 1.93 2.82
CA GLN A 37 23.69 3.18 2.82
C GLN A 37 22.36 3.04 3.60
N LEU A 38 21.64 1.94 3.40
CA LEU A 38 20.41 1.66 4.17
C LEU A 38 20.70 1.48 5.67
N SER A 39 21.81 0.81 6.01
CA SER A 39 22.27 0.59 7.38
C SER A 39 22.54 1.93 8.09
N GLU A 40 23.26 2.83 7.45
CA GLU A 40 23.57 4.16 7.96
C GLU A 40 22.31 4.98 8.20
N ILE A 41 21.41 5.07 7.21
CA ILE A 41 20.18 5.87 7.31
C ILE A 41 19.23 5.32 8.39
N LEU A 42 19.10 3.99 8.50
CA LEU A 42 18.16 3.36 9.42
C LEU A 42 18.73 3.10 10.82
N GLY A 43 20.03 3.37 11.02
CA GLY A 43 20.71 3.14 12.29
C GLY A 43 20.73 1.65 12.71
N LYS A 44 20.80 0.74 11.73
CA LYS A 44 20.80 -0.72 11.96
C LYS A 44 22.08 -1.33 11.41
N THR A 45 22.44 -2.53 11.91
CA THR A 45 23.64 -3.21 11.40
C THR A 45 23.45 -3.65 9.93
N PRO A 46 24.53 -3.71 9.13
CA PRO A 46 24.46 -4.23 7.75
C PRO A 46 23.85 -5.63 7.67
N GLN A 47 24.15 -6.49 8.64
CA GLN A 47 23.58 -7.82 8.71
C GLN A 47 22.06 -7.82 8.91
N THR A 48 21.54 -6.93 9.76
CA THR A 48 20.09 -6.75 9.94
C THR A 48 19.43 -6.28 8.66
N ILE A 49 20.00 -5.27 7.98
CA ILE A 49 19.48 -4.78 6.71
C ILE A 49 19.53 -5.85 5.62
N TYR A 50 20.64 -6.61 5.53
CA TYR A 50 20.76 -7.72 4.61
C TYR A 50 19.59 -8.73 4.77
N HIS A 51 19.29 -9.11 6.00
CA HIS A 51 18.18 -10.04 6.28
C HIS A 51 16.82 -9.49 5.82
N HIS A 52 16.55 -8.18 6.04
CA HIS A 52 15.32 -7.56 5.56
C HIS A 52 15.27 -7.46 4.02
N ILE A 53 16.39 -7.14 3.38
CA ILE A 53 16.50 -7.10 1.91
C ILE A 53 16.27 -8.49 1.29
N GLU A 54 16.86 -9.55 1.85
CA GLU A 54 16.63 -10.90 1.32
C GLU A 54 15.15 -11.30 1.43
N LYS A 55 14.50 -11.03 2.55
CA LYS A 55 13.05 -11.27 2.68
C LYS A 55 12.22 -10.49 1.67
N LEU A 56 12.55 -9.23 1.44
CA LEU A 56 11.87 -8.40 0.43
C LEU A 56 12.13 -8.90 -0.99
N LYS A 57 13.31 -9.43 -1.25
CA LYS A 57 13.71 -10.01 -2.53
C LYS A 57 12.99 -11.34 -2.80
N GLU A 58 12.93 -12.22 -1.81
CA GLU A 58 12.16 -13.48 -1.86
C GLU A 58 10.68 -13.23 -2.13
N ALA A 59 10.12 -12.16 -1.55
CA ALA A 59 8.75 -11.71 -1.80
C ALA A 59 8.56 -10.97 -3.15
N GLY A 60 9.63 -10.81 -3.95
CA GLY A 60 9.59 -10.14 -5.24
C GLY A 60 9.27 -8.64 -5.18
N LEU A 61 9.62 -7.98 -4.07
CA LEU A 61 9.39 -6.54 -3.85
C LEU A 61 10.63 -5.69 -4.12
N VAL A 62 11.80 -6.29 -4.00
CA VAL A 62 13.11 -5.66 -4.21
C VAL A 62 13.96 -6.58 -5.08
N GLU A 63 14.82 -5.98 -5.89
CA GLU A 63 15.79 -6.68 -6.73
C GLU A 63 17.13 -5.97 -6.76
N VAL A 64 18.19 -6.65 -7.21
CA VAL A 64 19.47 -6.01 -7.52
C VAL A 64 19.32 -5.30 -8.86
N LYS A 65 19.44 -3.97 -8.86
CA LYS A 65 19.35 -3.14 -10.06
C LYS A 65 20.68 -3.07 -10.80
N ARG A 66 21.77 -2.98 -10.06
CA ARG A 66 23.12 -2.92 -10.60
C ARG A 66 24.16 -3.38 -9.58
N THR A 67 25.34 -3.64 -10.08
CA THR A 67 26.49 -4.07 -9.29
C THR A 67 27.69 -3.21 -9.67
N GLU A 68 28.44 -2.73 -8.69
CA GLU A 68 29.66 -1.95 -8.90
C GLU A 68 30.85 -2.59 -8.21
N MET A 69 32.03 -2.49 -8.83
CA MET A 69 33.29 -2.88 -8.23
C MET A 69 33.91 -1.69 -7.50
N LYS A 70 34.13 -1.81 -6.20
CA LYS A 70 34.93 -0.86 -5.41
C LYS A 70 36.20 -1.55 -4.92
N GLY A 71 37.29 -1.34 -5.64
CA GLY A 71 38.49 -2.12 -5.41
C GLY A 71 38.26 -3.61 -5.64
N ASN A 72 38.48 -4.44 -4.63
CA ASN A 72 38.25 -5.89 -4.67
C ASN A 72 36.86 -6.31 -4.15
N LEU A 73 35.98 -5.33 -3.81
CA LEU A 73 34.64 -5.62 -3.27
C LEU A 73 33.57 -5.35 -4.32
N VAL A 74 32.57 -6.24 -4.36
CA VAL A 74 31.37 -6.12 -5.20
C VAL A 74 30.28 -5.48 -4.38
N GLU A 75 29.86 -4.26 -4.70
CA GLU A 75 28.70 -3.61 -4.11
C GLU A 75 27.46 -3.84 -4.97
N LYS A 76 26.37 -4.28 -4.33
CA LYS A 76 25.06 -4.45 -4.96
C LYS A 76 24.16 -3.28 -4.58
N TYR A 77 23.53 -2.68 -5.60
CA TYR A 77 22.51 -1.65 -5.45
C TYR A 77 21.15 -2.29 -5.60
N TYR A 78 20.30 -2.10 -4.61
CA TYR A 78 18.95 -2.63 -4.55
C TYR A 78 17.94 -1.56 -4.89
N GLY A 79 16.87 -1.94 -5.55
CA GLY A 79 15.75 -1.08 -5.89
C GLY A 79 14.44 -1.86 -5.87
N ARG A 80 13.33 -1.15 -5.89
CA ARG A 80 12.00 -1.78 -5.93
C ARG A 80 11.74 -2.43 -7.29
N THR A 81 10.90 -3.47 -7.30
CA THR A 81 10.44 -4.14 -8.53
C THR A 81 9.32 -3.36 -9.23
N ALA A 82 8.63 -2.48 -8.52
CA ALA A 82 7.59 -1.59 -9.05
C ALA A 82 7.66 -0.21 -8.42
N ASP A 83 7.19 0.81 -9.15
CA ASP A 83 7.14 2.20 -8.69
C ASP A 83 6.11 2.37 -7.56
N ALA A 84 4.97 1.66 -7.65
CA ALA A 84 3.96 1.60 -6.60
C ALA A 84 3.57 0.15 -6.31
N PHE A 85 3.30 -0.15 -5.03
CA PHE A 85 2.66 -1.39 -4.59
C PHE A 85 1.26 -1.06 -4.12
N TYR A 86 0.25 -1.65 -4.77
CA TYR A 86 -1.12 -1.60 -4.30
C TYR A 86 -1.39 -2.82 -3.42
N ILE A 87 -1.79 -2.58 -2.18
CA ILE A 87 -2.07 -3.61 -1.18
C ILE A 87 -3.57 -3.61 -0.84
N ASN A 88 -4.22 -4.78 -0.92
CA ASN A 88 -5.57 -4.94 -0.42
C ASN A 88 -5.57 -5.68 0.93
N MET A 89 -5.80 -4.94 2.01
CA MET A 89 -5.86 -5.48 3.38
C MET A 89 -7.19 -6.18 3.72
N TYR A 90 -8.15 -6.22 2.78
CA TYR A 90 -9.48 -6.81 2.99
C TYR A 90 -9.65 -8.20 2.36
N LEU A 91 -8.55 -8.80 1.87
CA LEU A 91 -8.55 -10.12 1.23
C LEU A 91 -8.48 -11.26 2.25
N GLY A 92 -9.55 -11.44 3.04
CA GLY A 92 -9.80 -12.70 3.75
C GLY A 92 -8.89 -13.02 4.96
N ASP A 93 -7.92 -12.18 5.30
CA ASP A 93 -7.02 -12.38 6.44
C ASP A 93 -7.51 -11.57 7.65
N GLU A 94 -7.79 -12.25 8.76
CA GLU A 94 -8.33 -11.60 9.97
C GLU A 94 -7.35 -10.62 10.63
N GLU A 95 -6.05 -10.91 10.60
CA GLU A 95 -5.03 -10.04 11.19
C GLU A 95 -4.90 -8.75 10.38
N LEU A 96 -4.87 -8.83 9.05
CA LEU A 96 -4.86 -7.66 8.18
C LEU A 96 -6.15 -6.83 8.33
N ARG A 97 -7.29 -7.50 8.44
CA ARG A 97 -8.57 -6.85 8.69
C ARG A 97 -8.60 -6.15 10.05
N TYR A 98 -8.10 -6.80 11.09
CA TYR A 98 -7.94 -6.17 12.41
C TYR A 98 -7.04 -4.93 12.33
N PHE A 99 -5.92 -5.02 11.62
CA PHE A 99 -5.02 -3.89 11.40
C PHE A 99 -5.71 -2.75 10.65
N ALA A 100 -6.46 -3.02 9.58
CA ALA A 100 -7.24 -2.04 8.84
C ALA A 100 -8.27 -1.35 9.75
N ARG A 101 -9.05 -2.11 10.52
CA ARG A 101 -10.04 -1.57 11.47
C ARG A 101 -9.41 -0.74 12.58
N SER A 102 -8.23 -1.10 13.08
CA SER A 102 -7.55 -0.31 14.12
C SER A 102 -7.22 1.11 13.64
N ARG A 103 -6.90 1.26 12.35
CA ARG A 103 -6.66 2.57 11.73
C ARG A 103 -7.95 3.38 11.54
N LEU A 104 -9.08 2.72 11.36
CA LEU A 104 -10.38 3.41 11.31
C LEU A 104 -10.73 4.04 12.65
N LYS A 105 -10.44 3.38 13.77
CA LYS A 105 -10.69 3.93 15.11
C LYS A 105 -10.00 5.30 15.33
N ILE A 106 -8.79 5.48 14.79
CA ILE A 106 -8.11 6.78 14.85
C ILE A 106 -8.91 7.86 14.09
N LYS A 107 -9.54 7.52 12.98
CA LYS A 107 -10.38 8.46 12.21
C LYS A 107 -11.63 8.85 12.98
N LEU A 108 -12.22 7.92 13.74
CA LEU A 108 -13.36 8.23 14.62
C LEU A 108 -12.99 9.29 15.66
N GLU A 109 -11.83 9.17 16.30
CA GLU A 109 -11.36 10.16 17.27
C GLU A 109 -11.15 11.55 16.63
N ILE A 110 -10.66 11.58 15.38
CA ILE A 110 -10.55 12.84 14.62
C ILE A 110 -11.94 13.45 14.38
N PHE A 111 -12.93 12.63 13.98
CA PHE A 111 -14.30 13.12 13.73
C PHE A 111 -14.95 13.67 15.02
N LYS A 112 -14.78 13.01 16.14
CA LYS A 112 -15.20 13.52 17.46
C LYS A 112 -14.52 14.85 17.81
N ALA A 113 -13.22 14.95 17.59
CA ALA A 113 -12.48 16.20 17.80
C ALA A 113 -12.95 17.36 16.92
N LEU A 114 -13.52 17.06 15.72
CA LEU A 114 -14.14 18.01 14.83
C LEU A 114 -15.61 18.35 15.22
N GLY A 115 -16.14 17.73 16.27
CA GLY A 115 -17.49 17.99 16.81
C GLY A 115 -18.59 17.18 16.12
N TYR A 116 -18.26 16.04 15.47
CA TYR A 116 -19.28 15.13 14.98
C TYR A 116 -19.74 14.18 16.11
N GLU A 117 -21.05 13.92 16.14
CA GLU A 117 -21.67 12.97 17.05
C GLU A 117 -22.17 11.77 16.29
N PHE A 118 -21.87 10.55 16.76
CA PHE A 118 -22.24 9.29 16.11
C PHE A 118 -22.09 8.10 17.08
N ASP A 119 -22.73 6.99 16.73
CA ASP A 119 -22.44 5.70 17.34
C ASP A 119 -21.14 5.13 16.78
N ASP A 120 -20.18 4.84 17.64
CA ASP A 120 -18.83 4.40 17.26
C ASP A 120 -18.84 3.08 16.47
N GLU A 121 -19.68 2.13 16.90
CA GLU A 121 -19.72 0.81 16.28
C GLU A 121 -20.45 0.84 14.94
N GLU A 122 -21.53 1.58 14.85
CA GLU A 122 -22.27 1.77 13.60
C GLU A 122 -21.40 2.46 12.55
N LEU A 123 -20.71 3.54 12.92
CA LEU A 123 -19.80 4.25 12.02
C LEU A 123 -18.64 3.37 11.59
N LEU A 124 -17.98 2.67 12.53
CA LEU A 124 -16.86 1.79 12.25
C LEU A 124 -17.24 0.68 11.28
N ASN A 125 -18.40 0.03 11.48
CA ASN A 125 -18.86 -1.04 10.61
C ASN A 125 -19.19 -0.51 9.21
N THR A 126 -19.90 0.62 9.11
CA THR A 126 -20.24 1.24 7.82
C THR A 126 -18.98 1.64 7.03
N MET A 127 -17.98 2.21 7.70
CA MET A 127 -16.70 2.56 7.07
C MET A 127 -15.90 1.32 6.65
N ASP A 128 -15.90 0.26 7.45
CA ASP A 128 -15.20 -1.00 7.15
C ASP A 128 -15.78 -1.66 5.88
N GLU A 129 -17.10 -1.76 5.79
CA GLU A 129 -17.80 -2.29 4.62
C GLU A 129 -17.55 -1.44 3.36
N LEU A 130 -17.62 -0.12 3.47
CA LEU A 130 -17.38 0.79 2.37
C LEU A 130 -15.94 0.71 1.85
N LEU A 131 -14.95 0.65 2.75
CA LEU A 131 -13.55 0.49 2.38
C LEU A 131 -13.24 -0.88 1.78
N LYS A 132 -13.94 -1.94 2.21
CA LYS A 132 -13.83 -3.25 1.57
C LYS A 132 -14.25 -3.15 0.10
N LYS A 133 -15.39 -2.56 -0.21
CA LYS A 133 -15.86 -2.32 -1.58
C LYS A 133 -14.86 -1.49 -2.40
N GLU A 134 -14.39 -0.39 -1.84
CA GLU A 134 -13.37 0.45 -2.49
C GLU A 134 -12.11 -0.33 -2.84
N HIS A 135 -11.61 -1.17 -1.92
CA HIS A 135 -10.42 -1.97 -2.14
C HIS A 135 -10.63 -3.08 -3.19
N GLU A 136 -11.82 -3.67 -3.27
CA GLU A 136 -12.17 -4.61 -4.32
C GLU A 136 -12.05 -3.96 -5.70
N TYR A 137 -12.69 -2.79 -5.93
CA TYR A 137 -12.60 -2.06 -7.19
C TYR A 137 -11.19 -1.59 -7.50
N LYS A 138 -10.47 -1.04 -6.53
CA LYS A 138 -9.06 -0.63 -6.73
C LYS A 138 -8.16 -1.80 -7.10
N THR A 139 -8.41 -2.98 -6.54
CA THR A 139 -7.66 -4.20 -6.88
C THR A 139 -7.91 -4.61 -8.34
N GLU A 140 -9.16 -4.59 -8.80
CA GLU A 140 -9.51 -4.89 -10.19
C GLU A 140 -8.85 -3.92 -11.16
N ILE A 141 -8.99 -2.61 -10.89
CA ILE A 141 -8.42 -1.55 -11.73
C ILE A 141 -6.89 -1.64 -11.77
N SER A 142 -6.26 -1.93 -10.63
CA SER A 142 -4.80 -2.08 -10.57
C SER A 142 -4.31 -3.27 -11.40
N LYS A 143 -5.07 -4.36 -11.49
CA LYS A 143 -4.78 -5.48 -12.40
C LYS A 143 -4.95 -5.09 -13.87
N GLU A 144 -5.97 -4.27 -14.19
CA GLU A 144 -6.13 -3.73 -15.55
C GLU A 144 -4.94 -2.85 -15.95
N ILE A 145 -4.44 -2.02 -15.02
CA ILE A 145 -3.25 -1.19 -15.21
C ILE A 145 -2.00 -2.06 -15.41
N GLU A 146 -1.82 -3.07 -14.57
CA GLU A 146 -0.69 -4.02 -14.69
C GLU A 146 -0.71 -4.73 -16.06
N ALA A 147 -1.88 -5.13 -16.54
CA ALA A 147 -2.04 -5.76 -17.85
C ALA A 147 -1.79 -4.80 -19.04
N ASN A 148 -1.84 -3.48 -18.83
CA ASN A 148 -1.68 -2.45 -19.87
C ASN A 148 -0.44 -1.57 -19.65
N GLU A 149 0.59 -2.08 -18.99
CA GLU A 149 1.77 -1.33 -18.58
C GLU A 149 2.46 -0.56 -19.73
N GLU A 150 2.55 -1.16 -20.91
CA GLU A 150 3.20 -0.54 -22.07
C GLU A 150 2.45 0.73 -22.54
N ALA A 151 1.12 0.72 -22.50
CA ALA A 151 0.32 1.89 -22.85
C ALA A 151 0.42 3.03 -21.82
N LEU A 152 0.84 2.72 -20.60
CA LEU A 152 0.90 3.64 -19.47
C LEU A 152 2.33 4.11 -19.15
N LYS A 153 3.33 3.69 -19.91
CA LYS A 153 4.75 3.95 -19.60
C LYS A 153 5.13 5.43 -19.49
N ASP A 154 4.46 6.30 -20.25
CA ASP A 154 4.75 7.74 -20.32
C ASP A 154 4.01 8.55 -19.25
N PHE A 155 3.07 7.96 -18.51
CA PHE A 155 2.34 8.62 -17.43
C PHE A 155 3.10 8.55 -16.11
N SER A 156 2.96 9.56 -15.27
CA SER A 156 3.55 9.54 -13.93
C SER A 156 2.80 8.53 -13.03
N ASN A 157 3.51 8.05 -11.99
CA ASN A 157 2.87 7.16 -11.00
C ASN A 157 1.77 7.85 -10.22
N GLU A 158 1.88 9.16 -10.02
CA GLU A 158 0.87 9.97 -9.35
C GLU A 158 -0.42 10.02 -10.18
N ASP A 159 -0.29 10.27 -11.49
CA ASP A 159 -1.44 10.27 -12.40
C ASP A 159 -2.14 8.91 -12.43
N ILE A 160 -1.37 7.82 -12.47
CA ILE A 160 -1.91 6.45 -12.44
C ILE A 160 -2.66 6.18 -11.13
N ILE A 161 -2.09 6.57 -9.97
CA ILE A 161 -2.75 6.40 -8.67
C ILE A 161 -4.05 7.20 -8.61
N HIS A 162 -4.05 8.45 -9.07
CA HIS A 162 -5.27 9.26 -9.14
C HIS A 162 -6.30 8.65 -10.10
N ALA A 163 -5.87 8.10 -11.25
CA ALA A 163 -6.76 7.40 -12.16
C ALA A 163 -7.43 6.18 -11.50
N ILE A 164 -6.69 5.40 -10.70
CA ILE A 164 -7.25 4.28 -9.91
C ILE A 164 -8.35 4.80 -8.96
N GLU A 165 -8.09 5.90 -8.25
CA GLU A 165 -9.05 6.49 -7.31
C GLU A 165 -10.34 6.95 -8.01
N TRP A 166 -10.22 7.68 -9.12
CA TRP A 166 -11.37 8.15 -9.90
C TRP A 166 -12.17 6.99 -10.51
N LEU A 167 -11.51 5.98 -11.06
CA LEU A 167 -12.18 4.81 -11.63
C LEU A 167 -12.89 3.98 -10.56
N ALA A 168 -12.28 3.81 -9.38
CA ALA A 168 -12.91 3.13 -8.25
C ALA A 168 -14.15 3.89 -7.79
N MET A 169 -14.07 5.21 -7.63
CA MET A 169 -15.22 6.06 -7.29
C MET A 169 -16.34 5.94 -8.33
N ALA A 170 -16.00 5.94 -9.62
CA ALA A 170 -16.99 5.80 -10.70
C ALA A 170 -17.67 4.42 -10.69
N ARG A 171 -16.94 3.35 -10.35
CA ARG A 171 -17.51 1.99 -10.19
C ARG A 171 -18.40 1.90 -8.96
N MET A 172 -17.95 2.44 -7.83
CA MET A 172 -18.76 2.52 -6.60
C MET A 172 -20.06 3.29 -6.82
N GLY A 173 -20.03 4.37 -7.62
CA GLY A 173 -21.23 5.16 -7.96
C GLY A 173 -22.28 4.38 -8.78
N ARG A 174 -21.94 3.22 -9.36
CA ARG A 174 -22.85 2.32 -10.07
C ARG A 174 -23.22 1.08 -9.25
N ASP A 175 -22.60 0.88 -8.10
CA ASP A 175 -22.87 -0.22 -7.17
C ASP A 175 -23.92 0.23 -6.15
N GLU A 176 -25.11 -0.39 -6.20
CA GLU A 176 -26.24 -0.04 -5.33
C GLU A 176 -25.89 -0.20 -3.85
N GLU A 177 -25.14 -1.25 -3.50
CA GLU A 177 -24.70 -1.51 -2.12
C GLU A 177 -23.72 -0.44 -1.63
N ALA A 178 -22.71 -0.10 -2.43
CA ALA A 178 -21.77 0.97 -2.10
C ALA A 178 -22.48 2.33 -1.94
N MET A 179 -23.47 2.63 -2.81
CA MET A 179 -24.25 3.85 -2.73
C MET A 179 -25.14 3.89 -1.48
N GLU A 180 -25.69 2.76 -1.04
CA GLU A 180 -26.46 2.71 0.20
C GLU A 180 -25.56 2.89 1.43
N LEU A 181 -24.37 2.31 1.43
CA LEU A 181 -23.35 2.54 2.49
C LEU A 181 -22.93 4.01 2.56
N LEU A 182 -22.74 4.68 1.42
CA LEU A 182 -22.43 6.13 1.38
C LEU A 182 -23.57 6.98 1.93
N LYS A 183 -24.82 6.66 1.60
CA LYS A 183 -25.99 7.34 2.17
C LYS A 183 -26.10 7.12 3.68
N ARG A 184 -25.82 5.90 4.14
CA ARG A 184 -25.80 5.54 5.57
C ARG A 184 -24.71 6.31 6.29
N LEU A 185 -23.49 6.37 5.75
CA LEU A 185 -22.38 7.16 6.27
C LEU A 185 -22.75 8.64 6.44
N GLY A 186 -23.40 9.23 5.42
CA GLY A 186 -23.88 10.62 5.46
C GLY A 186 -25.00 10.87 6.49
N LYS A 187 -25.81 9.84 6.82
CA LYS A 187 -26.81 9.93 7.88
C LYS A 187 -26.21 9.80 9.30
N ILE A 188 -25.17 8.99 9.44
CA ILE A 188 -24.47 8.77 10.72
C ILE A 188 -23.66 10.02 11.12
N LEU A 189 -22.88 10.57 10.18
CA LEU A 189 -22.03 11.75 10.42
C LEU A 189 -22.86 13.04 10.41
N LYS A 190 -23.39 13.40 11.56
CA LYS A 190 -24.10 14.67 11.76
C LYS A 190 -23.27 15.60 12.62
N LYS A 191 -23.35 16.89 12.32
CA LYS A 191 -22.72 17.96 13.08
C LYS A 191 -23.76 18.86 13.67
#